data_d9118ccfdc3778529dfb9061d41b0bcf
#
_entry.id   d9118ccfdc3778529dfb9061d41b0bcf
#
_cell.length_a   1.000
_cell.length_b   1.000
_cell.length_c   1.000
_cell.angle_alpha   90.00
_cell.angle_beta   90.00
_cell.angle_gamma   90.00
#
_symmetry.space_group_name_H-M   'P 1'
#
loop_
_entity.id
_entity.type
_entity.pdbx_description
1 polymer ?
#
loop_
_entity_poly.entity_id
_entity_poly.type
_entity_poly.pdbx_seq_one_letter_code
_entity_poly.pdbx_strand_id
1 'polypeptide(L)'
;MPDITDQVSTSIDALTLEFDIIAHNLANVSTVGFKRRCNAFSKSLEAQEAESYSPGTIDLNSVFDFSQGPIVETGRPLDFALHGKGFFAIETPEGPLYTRNGTFQTNQNSQIVDSLGRIVAGQAGPITIPNNIGISQLSVSSDGTISAGEIAIGKFRLVDFNDNDNKLVPTGDSCYRMPDENIQPVAAEQVIIKQGYQEASNVQIIDELVDMILVSRLYEANMKTLTAASETSSSLLSVAMG
;
A
#
# COMPACT_ATOMS: atom_id res chain seq x y z
N MET A 1 -2.96 29.29 -26.58
CA MET A 1 -1.92 28.29 -26.33
C MET A 1 -1.67 28.35 -24.83
N PRO A 2 -1.61 27.21 -24.10
CA PRO A 2 -1.17 27.27 -22.71
C PRO A 2 0.23 27.89 -22.68
N ASP A 3 0.45 28.79 -21.72
CA ASP A 3 1.74 29.46 -21.57
C ASP A 3 2.80 28.39 -21.23
N ILE A 4 4.00 28.51 -21.79
CA ILE A 4 5.12 27.60 -21.50
C ILE A 4 5.35 27.54 -19.98
N THR A 5 5.14 28.63 -19.30
CA THR A 5 5.24 28.77 -17.85
C THR A 5 4.24 27.85 -17.14
N ASP A 6 2.99 27.78 -17.61
CA ASP A 6 1.95 26.93 -17.02
C ASP A 6 2.26 25.44 -17.23
N GLN A 7 2.77 25.07 -18.41
CA GLN A 7 3.17 23.69 -18.70
C GLN A 7 4.35 23.22 -17.83
N VAL A 8 5.35 24.08 -17.67
CA VAL A 8 6.51 23.80 -16.83
C VAL A 8 6.10 23.71 -15.35
N SER A 9 5.21 24.60 -14.88
CA SER A 9 4.68 24.55 -13.52
C SER A 9 3.96 23.23 -13.25
N THR A 10 3.07 22.81 -14.15
CA THR A 10 2.35 21.54 -14.02
C THR A 10 3.32 20.34 -14.00
N SER A 11 4.40 20.41 -14.80
CA SER A 11 5.44 19.37 -14.79
C SER A 11 6.22 19.33 -13.47
N ILE A 12 6.50 20.49 -12.87
CA ILE A 12 7.16 20.60 -11.57
C ILE A 12 6.28 20.01 -10.46
N ASP A 13 4.98 20.30 -10.48
CA ASP A 13 4.01 19.76 -9.52
C ASP A 13 3.93 18.22 -9.61
N ALA A 14 3.90 17.69 -10.83
CA ALA A 14 3.93 16.25 -11.07
C ALA A 14 5.22 15.57 -10.57
N LEU A 15 6.38 16.20 -10.81
CA LEU A 15 7.67 15.70 -10.31
C LEU A 15 7.78 15.78 -8.78
N THR A 16 7.18 16.80 -8.17
CA THR A 16 7.12 16.93 -6.71
C THR A 16 6.29 15.82 -6.11
N LEU A 17 5.14 15.49 -6.69
CA LEU A 17 4.33 14.35 -6.26
C LEU A 17 5.08 13.02 -6.42
N GLU A 18 5.79 12.82 -7.54
CA GLU A 18 6.57 11.61 -7.76
C GLU A 18 7.69 11.49 -6.72
N PHE A 19 8.36 12.60 -6.40
CA PHE A 19 9.36 12.63 -5.34
C PHE A 19 8.78 12.24 -3.97
N ASP A 20 7.58 12.74 -3.64
CA ASP A 20 6.89 12.39 -2.39
C ASP A 20 6.51 10.91 -2.34
N ILE A 21 6.07 10.34 -3.47
CA ILE A 21 5.76 8.90 -3.57
C ILE A 21 7.02 8.06 -3.33
N ILE A 22 8.13 8.37 -4.01
CA ILE A 22 9.41 7.67 -3.87
C ILE A 22 9.92 7.77 -2.43
N ALA A 23 9.90 8.98 -1.85
CA ALA A 23 10.33 9.20 -0.46
C ALA A 23 9.47 8.39 0.53
N HIS A 24 8.15 8.33 0.31
CA HIS A 24 7.25 7.52 1.13
C HIS A 24 7.52 6.02 0.99
N ASN A 25 7.77 5.52 -0.22
CA ASN A 25 8.15 4.14 -0.47
C ASN A 25 9.46 3.79 0.24
N LEU A 26 10.47 4.63 0.08
CA LEU A 26 11.78 4.42 0.69
C LEU A 26 11.72 4.42 2.23
N ALA A 27 10.94 5.31 2.82
CA ALA A 27 10.72 5.36 4.27
C ALA A 27 10.05 4.08 4.80
N ASN A 28 9.27 3.38 3.97
CA ASN A 28 8.50 2.19 4.35
C ASN A 28 9.06 0.87 3.79
N VAL A 29 10.27 0.88 3.26
CA VAL A 29 10.89 -0.34 2.70
C VAL A 29 11.06 -1.47 3.73
N SER A 30 11.22 -1.15 5.00
CA SER A 30 11.33 -2.12 6.10
C SER A 30 10.01 -2.35 6.84
N THR A 31 8.91 -1.72 6.39
CA THR A 31 7.61 -1.84 7.05
C THR A 31 6.90 -3.13 6.60
N VAL A 32 6.53 -3.97 7.56
CA VAL A 32 5.84 -5.25 7.29
C VAL A 32 4.49 -5.03 6.62
N GLY A 33 4.22 -5.77 5.55
CA GLY A 33 2.96 -5.69 4.82
C GLY A 33 2.74 -4.38 4.06
N PHE A 34 3.75 -3.52 3.97
CA PHE A 34 3.66 -2.28 3.19
C PHE A 34 3.58 -2.59 1.69
N LYS A 35 2.76 -1.83 0.98
CA LYS A 35 2.60 -1.91 -0.46
C LYS A 35 3.09 -0.63 -1.12
N ARG A 36 3.92 -0.80 -2.15
CA ARG A 36 4.51 0.28 -2.94
C ARG A 36 3.41 1.20 -3.47
N ARG A 37 3.60 2.51 -3.31
CA ARG A 37 2.78 3.52 -3.99
C ARG A 37 3.37 3.78 -5.37
N CYS A 38 2.50 3.89 -6.36
CA CYS A 38 2.85 4.23 -7.73
C CYS A 38 2.02 5.42 -8.18
N ASN A 39 2.52 6.17 -9.14
CA ASN A 39 1.69 7.13 -9.85
C ASN A 39 0.71 6.35 -10.74
N ALA A 40 -0.56 6.77 -10.80
CA ALA A 40 -1.59 6.13 -11.63
C ALA A 40 -1.18 6.10 -13.12
N PHE A 41 -0.47 7.10 -13.58
CA PHE A 41 0.05 7.18 -14.95
C PHE A 41 1.10 6.09 -15.25
N SER A 42 2.05 5.85 -14.35
CA SER A 42 3.07 4.81 -14.51
C SER A 42 2.43 3.43 -14.61
N LYS A 43 1.42 3.16 -13.78
CA LYS A 43 0.71 1.86 -13.79
C LYS A 43 -0.11 1.63 -15.06
N SER A 44 -0.71 2.68 -15.62
CA SER A 44 -1.42 2.60 -16.92
C SER A 44 -0.47 2.29 -18.08
N LEU A 45 0.73 2.80 -18.06
CA LEU A 45 1.77 2.50 -19.08
C LEU A 45 2.24 1.04 -18.98
N GLU A 46 2.45 0.53 -17.79
CA GLU A 46 2.83 -0.88 -17.56
C GLU A 46 1.72 -1.86 -17.99
N ALA A 47 0.45 -1.48 -17.80
CA ALA A 47 -0.70 -2.31 -18.15
C ALA A 47 -1.10 -2.29 -19.64
N GLN A 48 -0.41 -1.51 -20.49
CA GLN A 48 -0.74 -1.33 -21.93
C GLN A 48 -2.20 -0.88 -22.21
N GLU A 49 -2.90 -0.31 -21.24
CA GLU A 49 -4.25 0.23 -21.42
C GLU A 49 -4.22 1.68 -21.94
N ALA A 50 -3.66 1.86 -23.15
CA ALA A 50 -3.45 3.17 -23.78
C ALA A 50 -4.74 3.79 -24.39
N GLU A 51 -5.92 3.22 -24.20
CA GLU A 51 -7.13 3.68 -24.90
C GLU A 51 -7.93 4.80 -24.19
N SER A 52 -7.55 5.25 -23.01
CA SER A 52 -8.32 6.26 -22.26
C SER A 52 -7.54 7.52 -21.87
N TYR A 53 -6.46 7.83 -22.55
CA TYR A 53 -5.70 9.04 -22.24
C TYR A 53 -6.31 10.26 -22.92
N SER A 54 -6.99 11.13 -22.16
CA SER A 54 -7.32 12.50 -22.58
C SER A 54 -6.12 13.39 -22.27
N PRO A 55 -5.40 13.92 -23.28
CA PRO A 55 -4.28 14.83 -23.05
C PRO A 55 -4.82 16.14 -22.44
N GLY A 56 -4.54 16.36 -21.17
CA GLY A 56 -4.89 17.63 -20.52
C GLY A 56 -5.18 17.58 -19.02
N THR A 57 -5.42 16.42 -18.44
CA THR A 57 -5.58 16.28 -16.99
C THR A 57 -4.63 15.18 -16.50
N ILE A 58 -3.54 15.58 -15.86
CA ILE A 58 -2.71 14.67 -15.09
C ILE A 58 -3.54 14.30 -13.87
N ASP A 59 -4.08 13.07 -13.85
CA ASP A 59 -4.75 12.55 -12.68
C ASP A 59 -3.65 12.22 -11.65
N LEU A 60 -3.49 13.11 -10.66
CA LEU A 60 -2.45 13.01 -9.63
C LEU A 60 -2.78 11.96 -8.56
N ASN A 61 -3.65 10.99 -8.86
CA ASN A 61 -4.01 9.93 -7.95
C ASN A 61 -2.87 8.91 -7.86
N SER A 62 -2.38 8.69 -6.66
CA SER A 62 -1.48 7.57 -6.39
C SER A 62 -2.28 6.29 -6.20
N VAL A 63 -1.81 5.20 -6.78
CA VAL A 63 -2.35 3.84 -6.62
C VAL A 63 -1.35 2.97 -5.88
N PHE A 64 -1.83 1.86 -5.31
CA PHE A 64 -0.97 0.88 -4.64
C PHE A 64 -0.70 -0.31 -5.56
N ASP A 65 0.52 -0.78 -5.52
CA ASP A 65 0.90 -2.06 -6.10
C ASP A 65 0.74 -3.15 -5.04
N PHE A 66 -0.31 -3.96 -5.17
CA PHE A 66 -0.59 -5.07 -4.26
C PHE A 66 0.15 -6.37 -4.63
N SER A 67 1.15 -6.31 -5.50
CA SER A 67 2.04 -7.44 -5.75
C SER A 67 2.65 -7.96 -4.45
N GLN A 68 2.94 -9.27 -4.43
CA GLN A 68 3.45 -9.94 -3.24
C GLN A 68 4.88 -9.50 -2.91
N GLY A 69 5.09 -9.06 -1.68
CA GLY A 69 6.43 -8.83 -1.13
C GLY A 69 7.14 -10.14 -0.74
N PRO A 70 8.44 -10.10 -0.48
CA PRO A 70 9.18 -11.26 0.02
C PRO A 70 8.59 -11.78 1.33
N ILE A 71 8.47 -13.10 1.46
CA ILE A 71 8.05 -13.75 2.70
C ILE A 71 9.28 -14.14 3.49
N VAL A 72 9.39 -13.63 4.71
CA VAL A 72 10.56 -13.78 5.59
C VAL A 72 10.15 -14.55 6.83
N GLU A 73 10.94 -15.55 7.22
CA GLU A 73 10.73 -16.33 8.43
C GLU A 73 11.15 -15.54 9.67
N THR A 74 10.26 -15.48 10.67
CA THR A 74 10.49 -14.82 11.96
C THR A 74 10.53 -15.81 13.13
N GLY A 75 9.92 -16.98 12.97
CA GLY A 75 9.77 -17.97 14.02
C GLY A 75 8.79 -17.59 15.14
N ARG A 76 8.14 -16.42 15.08
CA ARG A 76 7.15 -16.00 16.09
C ARG A 76 5.80 -16.67 15.82
N PRO A 77 5.15 -17.29 16.82
CA PRO A 77 3.90 -18.02 16.65
C PRO A 77 2.71 -17.17 16.16
N LEU A 78 2.74 -15.86 16.41
CA LEU A 78 1.68 -14.92 16.02
C LEU A 78 2.06 -14.01 14.82
N ASP A 79 3.12 -14.35 14.11
CA ASP A 79 3.44 -13.74 12.83
C ASP A 79 2.88 -14.63 11.70
N PHE A 80 2.14 -14.01 10.81
CA PHE A 80 1.48 -14.69 9.69
C PHE A 80 1.75 -13.97 8.39
N ALA A 81 2.10 -14.71 7.35
CA ALA A 81 2.19 -14.18 6.00
C ALA A 81 1.10 -14.81 5.13
N LEU A 82 0.49 -14.00 4.28
CA LEU A 82 -0.39 -14.48 3.22
C LEU A 82 0.42 -14.75 1.96
N HIS A 83 0.28 -15.92 1.39
CA HIS A 83 0.82 -16.25 0.06
C HIS A 83 -0.34 -16.33 -0.94
N GLY A 84 -0.34 -15.47 -1.95
CA GLY A 84 -1.46 -15.26 -2.87
C GLY A 84 -2.22 -13.97 -2.62
N LYS A 85 -3.31 -13.72 -3.39
CA LYS A 85 -4.16 -12.53 -3.26
C LYS A 85 -5.06 -12.64 -2.03
N GLY A 86 -5.26 -11.55 -1.30
CA GLY A 86 -6.18 -11.48 -0.15
C GLY A 86 -5.62 -10.61 0.98
N PHE A 87 -6.42 -10.36 1.99
CA PHE A 87 -6.09 -9.50 3.13
C PHE A 87 -6.64 -10.11 4.41
N PHE A 88 -5.97 -9.84 5.53
CA PHE A 88 -6.58 -9.97 6.85
C PHE A 88 -7.60 -8.86 7.05
N ALA A 89 -8.76 -9.20 7.61
CA ALA A 89 -9.75 -8.22 8.02
C ALA A 89 -9.51 -7.81 9.48
N ILE A 90 -9.55 -6.51 9.76
CA ILE A 90 -9.45 -5.91 11.10
C ILE A 90 -10.79 -5.27 11.41
N GLU A 91 -11.36 -5.54 12.57
CA GLU A 91 -12.60 -4.93 13.03
C GLU A 91 -12.31 -3.61 13.74
N THR A 92 -12.94 -2.54 13.27
CA THR A 92 -12.92 -1.23 13.94
C THR A 92 -14.31 -0.66 14.10
N PRO A 93 -14.53 0.26 15.07
CA PRO A 93 -15.83 0.92 15.26
C PRO A 93 -16.30 1.70 14.02
N GLU A 94 -15.35 2.12 13.16
CA GLU A 94 -15.61 2.90 11.94
C GLU A 94 -15.82 2.03 10.70
N GLY A 95 -15.81 0.71 10.86
CA GLY A 95 -15.91 -0.26 9.78
C GLY A 95 -14.67 -1.13 9.61
N PRO A 96 -14.71 -2.12 8.72
CA PRO A 96 -13.62 -3.06 8.53
C PRO A 96 -12.42 -2.39 7.85
N LEU A 97 -11.23 -2.71 8.31
CA LEU A 97 -9.97 -2.40 7.65
C LEU A 97 -9.33 -3.69 7.11
N TYR A 98 -8.48 -3.55 6.13
CA TYR A 98 -7.82 -4.66 5.44
C TYR A 98 -6.32 -4.47 5.46
N THR A 99 -5.56 -5.53 5.74
CA THR A 99 -4.11 -5.43 5.85
C THR A 99 -3.39 -6.67 5.33
N ARG A 100 -2.17 -6.48 4.84
CA ARG A 100 -1.20 -7.54 4.58
C ARG A 100 -0.24 -7.77 5.75
N ASN A 101 -0.25 -6.85 6.72
CA ASN A 101 0.57 -7.01 7.92
C ASN A 101 -0.06 -8.05 8.84
N GLY A 102 0.57 -9.21 8.95
CA GLY A 102 0.16 -10.31 9.83
C GLY A 102 0.96 -10.40 11.12
N THR A 103 1.60 -9.32 11.56
CA THR A 103 2.30 -9.25 12.84
C THR A 103 1.28 -8.99 13.95
N PHE A 104 0.81 -10.06 14.58
CA PHE A 104 -0.25 -9.95 15.59
C PHE A 104 0.28 -10.17 17.01
N GLN A 105 -0.57 -9.84 17.97
CA GLN A 105 -0.35 -10.04 19.40
C GLN A 105 -1.67 -10.38 20.10
N THR A 106 -1.62 -10.70 21.38
CA THR A 106 -2.82 -10.93 22.19
C THR A 106 -3.07 -9.76 23.13
N ASN A 107 -4.33 -9.37 23.28
CA ASN A 107 -4.75 -8.38 24.28
C ASN A 107 -5.04 -9.04 25.65
N GLN A 108 -5.45 -8.23 26.65
CA GLN A 108 -5.81 -8.70 28.00
C GLN A 108 -6.97 -9.72 28.00
N ASN A 109 -7.83 -9.68 26.98
CA ASN A 109 -8.94 -10.62 26.82
C ASN A 109 -8.54 -11.87 26.01
N SER A 110 -7.23 -12.08 25.80
CA SER A 110 -6.70 -13.19 25.01
C SER A 110 -7.20 -13.23 23.56
N GLN A 111 -7.61 -12.06 23.02
CA GLN A 111 -8.02 -11.94 21.62
C GLN A 111 -6.82 -11.58 20.75
N ILE A 112 -6.79 -12.09 19.52
CA ILE A 112 -5.78 -11.72 18.53
C ILE A 112 -6.04 -10.29 18.04
N VAL A 113 -5.02 -9.43 18.19
CA VAL A 113 -5.08 -8.01 17.81
C VAL A 113 -3.84 -7.64 17.00
N ASP A 114 -3.94 -6.55 16.26
CA ASP A 114 -2.80 -5.94 15.58
C ASP A 114 -1.91 -5.12 16.55
N SER A 115 -0.90 -4.46 16.00
CA SER A 115 0.05 -3.62 16.77
C SER A 115 -0.61 -2.43 17.48
N LEU A 116 -1.78 -1.99 17.03
CA LEU A 116 -2.56 -0.89 17.63
C LEU A 116 -3.65 -1.38 18.59
N GLY A 117 -3.76 -2.69 18.82
CA GLY A 117 -4.78 -3.29 19.68
C GLY A 117 -6.15 -3.46 19.02
N ARG A 118 -6.27 -3.28 17.69
CA ARG A 118 -7.52 -3.51 16.94
C ARG A 118 -7.71 -5.00 16.72
N ILE A 119 -8.95 -5.47 16.80
CA ILE A 119 -9.29 -6.90 16.76
C ILE A 119 -9.13 -7.45 15.33
N VAL A 120 -8.39 -8.54 15.20
CA VAL A 120 -8.32 -9.30 13.95
C VAL A 120 -9.59 -10.13 13.79
N ALA A 121 -10.28 -9.95 12.68
CA ALA A 121 -11.55 -10.62 12.41
C ALA A 121 -11.37 -12.12 12.16
N GLY A 122 -12.12 -12.91 12.86
CA GLY A 122 -12.35 -14.32 12.50
C GLY A 122 -13.66 -14.49 11.73
N GLN A 123 -13.88 -15.67 11.15
CA GLN A 123 -15.12 -15.97 10.42
C GLN A 123 -16.37 -15.96 11.32
N ALA A 124 -16.23 -16.34 12.58
CA ALA A 124 -17.31 -16.40 13.58
C ALA A 124 -17.26 -15.23 14.58
N GLY A 125 -16.43 -14.21 14.34
CA GLY A 125 -16.18 -13.08 15.25
C GLY A 125 -14.74 -13.05 15.76
N PRO A 126 -14.45 -12.29 16.85
CA PRO A 126 -13.10 -12.17 17.40
C PRO A 126 -12.48 -13.54 17.75
N ILE A 127 -11.23 -13.74 17.38
CA ILE A 127 -10.52 -14.98 17.69
C ILE A 127 -9.95 -14.85 19.10
N THR A 128 -10.47 -15.66 20.04
CA THR A 128 -10.06 -15.67 21.44
C THR A 128 -9.32 -16.94 21.78
N ILE A 129 -8.08 -16.81 22.25
CA ILE A 129 -7.24 -17.93 22.66
C ILE A 129 -7.62 -18.31 24.10
N PRO A 130 -7.99 -19.56 24.39
CA PRO A 130 -8.29 -19.98 25.76
C PRO A 130 -7.08 -19.81 26.69
N ASN A 131 -7.29 -19.29 27.90
CA ASN A 131 -6.22 -19.00 28.87
C ASN A 131 -5.36 -20.21 29.31
N ASN A 132 -5.85 -21.41 29.08
CA ASN A 132 -5.16 -22.66 29.38
C ASN A 132 -4.22 -23.12 28.26
N ILE A 133 -4.13 -22.38 27.15
CA ILE A 133 -3.33 -22.72 25.98
C ILE A 133 -2.21 -21.69 25.83
N GLY A 134 -0.97 -22.17 25.79
CA GLY A 134 0.18 -21.31 25.49
C GLY A 134 0.21 -20.91 24.01
N ILE A 135 0.65 -19.69 23.72
CA ILE A 135 0.78 -19.19 22.34
C ILE A 135 1.67 -20.11 21.47
N SER A 136 2.68 -20.75 22.07
CA SER A 136 3.56 -21.69 21.37
C SER A 136 2.89 -23.02 20.97
N GLN A 137 1.71 -23.30 21.52
CA GLN A 137 0.92 -24.50 21.18
C GLN A 137 -0.09 -24.24 20.05
N LEU A 138 -0.19 -22.99 19.61
CA LEU A 138 -1.06 -22.62 18.50
C LEU A 138 -0.46 -23.09 17.18
N SER A 139 -1.28 -23.72 16.37
CA SER A 139 -0.98 -24.11 15.01
C SER A 139 -2.02 -23.51 14.07
N VAL A 140 -1.56 -22.94 12.99
CA VAL A 140 -2.45 -22.37 11.96
C VAL A 140 -2.25 -23.16 10.68
N SER A 141 -3.33 -23.74 10.19
CA SER A 141 -3.32 -24.47 8.92
C SER A 141 -3.33 -23.49 7.74
N SER A 142 -2.97 -24.00 6.56
CA SER A 142 -2.85 -23.21 5.33
C SER A 142 -4.13 -22.48 4.92
N ASP A 143 -5.29 -22.96 5.36
CA ASP A 143 -6.61 -22.38 5.11
C ASP A 143 -7.02 -21.29 6.13
N GLY A 144 -6.15 -21.01 7.12
CA GLY A 144 -6.38 -20.00 8.16
C GLY A 144 -7.11 -20.51 9.40
N THR A 145 -7.31 -21.82 9.53
CA THR A 145 -7.87 -22.40 10.76
C THR A 145 -6.82 -22.43 11.87
N ILE A 146 -7.16 -21.86 13.02
CA ILE A 146 -6.33 -21.80 14.21
C ILE A 146 -6.74 -22.94 15.14
N SER A 147 -5.78 -23.73 15.56
CA SER A 147 -6.00 -24.86 16.46
C SER A 147 -4.94 -24.92 17.55
N ALA A 148 -5.27 -25.57 18.64
CA ALA A 148 -4.33 -25.98 19.69
C ALA A 148 -4.48 -27.50 19.91
N GLY A 149 -3.54 -28.26 19.39
CA GLY A 149 -3.68 -29.71 19.28
C GLY A 149 -4.87 -30.07 18.38
N GLU A 150 -5.83 -30.80 18.90
CA GLU A 150 -7.04 -31.23 18.17
C GLU A 150 -8.21 -30.23 18.28
N ILE A 151 -8.08 -29.18 19.09
CA ILE A 151 -9.16 -28.21 19.34
C ILE A 151 -9.05 -27.06 18.37
N ALA A 152 -10.06 -26.89 17.50
CA ALA A 152 -10.18 -25.70 16.67
C ALA A 152 -10.65 -24.51 17.51
N ILE A 153 -9.88 -23.41 17.49
CA ILE A 153 -10.16 -22.18 18.24
C ILE A 153 -10.95 -21.20 17.38
N GLY A 154 -10.62 -21.11 16.10
CA GLY A 154 -11.26 -20.18 15.16
C GLY A 154 -10.62 -20.24 13.79
N LYS A 155 -11.06 -19.37 12.90
CA LYS A 155 -10.51 -19.24 11.55
C LYS A 155 -10.39 -17.77 11.19
N PHE A 156 -9.27 -17.35 10.63
CA PHE A 156 -9.10 -15.99 10.12
C PHE A 156 -10.13 -15.67 9.04
N ARG A 157 -10.66 -14.45 9.08
CA ARG A 157 -11.47 -13.90 7.99
C ARG A 157 -10.52 -13.29 6.96
N LEU A 158 -10.30 -14.05 5.88
CA LEU A 158 -9.49 -13.63 4.75
C LEU A 158 -10.41 -13.16 3.64
N VAL A 159 -10.08 -12.02 3.07
CA VAL A 159 -10.92 -11.38 2.05
C VAL A 159 -10.09 -10.98 0.83
N ASP A 160 -10.75 -10.94 -0.31
CA ASP A 160 -10.22 -10.43 -1.57
C ASP A 160 -11.24 -9.47 -2.20
N PHE A 161 -10.80 -8.61 -3.09
CA PHE A 161 -11.64 -7.62 -3.78
C PHE A 161 -11.77 -7.88 -5.28
N ASN A 162 -11.29 -9.02 -5.80
CA ASN A 162 -11.35 -9.38 -7.22
C ASN A 162 -10.93 -8.21 -8.08
N ASP A 163 -9.83 -7.93 -8.50
CA ASP A 163 -9.34 -6.84 -9.37
C ASP A 163 -9.79 -5.39 -9.02
N ASN A 164 -10.51 -5.19 -7.88
CA ASN A 164 -10.82 -3.85 -7.36
C ASN A 164 -9.86 -3.38 -6.27
N ASP A 165 -8.73 -4.04 -6.11
CA ASP A 165 -7.70 -3.67 -5.12
C ASP A 165 -7.22 -2.22 -5.30
N ASN A 166 -7.21 -1.73 -6.54
CA ASN A 166 -6.83 -0.37 -6.90
C ASN A 166 -7.74 0.72 -6.31
N LYS A 167 -8.94 0.36 -5.82
CA LYS A 167 -9.87 1.27 -5.15
C LYS A 167 -9.68 1.33 -3.64
N LEU A 168 -8.80 0.51 -3.09
CA LEU A 168 -8.47 0.54 -1.69
C LEU A 168 -7.72 1.84 -1.33
N VAL A 169 -8.18 2.50 -0.28
CA VAL A 169 -7.60 3.76 0.21
C VAL A 169 -6.83 3.48 1.51
N PRO A 170 -5.58 3.96 1.64
CA PRO A 170 -4.80 3.77 2.85
C PRO A 170 -5.39 4.54 4.02
N THR A 171 -5.37 3.94 5.20
CA THR A 171 -5.80 4.56 6.47
C THR A 171 -4.66 4.68 7.48
N GLY A 172 -3.43 4.37 7.07
CA GLY A 172 -2.26 4.29 7.95
C GLY A 172 -1.96 2.86 8.41
N ASP A 173 -0.78 2.65 9.00
CA ASP A 173 -0.32 1.39 9.60
C ASP A 173 -0.45 0.15 8.69
N SER A 174 -0.16 0.30 7.41
CA SER A 174 -0.33 -0.74 6.38
C SER A 174 -1.76 -1.30 6.30
N CYS A 175 -2.76 -0.49 6.68
CA CYS A 175 -4.18 -0.82 6.58
C CYS A 175 -4.85 -0.02 5.49
N TYR A 176 -5.86 -0.63 4.89
CA TYR A 176 -6.63 -0.08 3.78
C TYR A 176 -8.12 -0.18 4.08
N ARG A 177 -8.89 0.74 3.49
CA ARG A 177 -10.36 0.72 3.53
C ARG A 177 -10.89 0.71 2.11
N MET A 178 -12.00 0.01 1.89
CA MET A 178 -12.79 0.12 0.66
C MET A 178 -13.83 1.24 0.85
N PRO A 179 -13.69 2.38 0.16
CA PRO A 179 -14.62 3.50 0.31
C PRO A 179 -15.94 3.25 -0.42
N ASP A 180 -15.96 2.40 -1.44
CA ASP A 180 -17.15 2.08 -2.24
C ASP A 180 -17.94 0.96 -1.58
N GLU A 181 -19.07 1.28 -0.96
CA GLU A 181 -19.96 0.32 -0.30
C GLU A 181 -20.58 -0.72 -1.24
N ASN A 182 -20.57 -0.46 -2.55
CA ASN A 182 -21.07 -1.42 -3.54
C ASN A 182 -20.07 -2.57 -3.80
N ILE A 183 -18.79 -2.36 -3.44
CA ILE A 183 -17.75 -3.38 -3.58
C ILE A 183 -17.65 -4.14 -2.26
N GLN A 184 -18.30 -5.30 -2.23
CA GLN A 184 -18.23 -6.17 -1.06
C GLN A 184 -17.00 -7.07 -1.12
N PRO A 185 -16.26 -7.23 0.00
CA PRO A 185 -15.19 -8.19 0.07
C PRO A 185 -15.72 -9.62 -0.09
N VAL A 186 -15.05 -10.42 -0.90
CA VAL A 186 -15.33 -11.84 -1.07
C VAL A 186 -14.36 -12.68 -0.24
N ALA A 187 -14.68 -13.93 0.05
CA ALA A 187 -13.74 -14.83 0.71
C ALA A 187 -12.54 -15.10 -0.21
N ALA A 188 -11.33 -14.95 0.31
CA ALA A 188 -10.11 -15.25 -0.44
C ALA A 188 -9.92 -16.77 -0.55
N GLU A 189 -10.17 -17.34 -1.74
CA GLU A 189 -10.11 -18.79 -1.97
C GLU A 189 -8.70 -19.30 -2.31
N GLN A 190 -7.88 -18.44 -2.92
CA GLN A 190 -6.53 -18.81 -3.41
C GLN A 190 -5.40 -18.23 -2.56
N VAL A 191 -5.62 -18.16 -1.25
CA VAL A 191 -4.62 -17.63 -0.33
C VAL A 191 -4.19 -18.75 0.65
N ILE A 192 -2.90 -18.81 0.92
CA ILE A 192 -2.28 -19.74 1.87
C ILE A 192 -1.69 -18.91 3.00
N ILE A 193 -2.03 -19.24 4.25
CA ILE A 193 -1.39 -18.65 5.42
C ILE A 193 -0.14 -19.45 5.78
N LYS A 194 0.94 -18.74 6.08
CA LYS A 194 2.17 -19.29 6.65
C LYS A 194 2.37 -18.72 8.05
N GLN A 195 2.36 -19.57 9.06
CA GLN A 195 2.66 -19.22 10.45
C GLN A 195 4.17 -19.12 10.67
N GLY A 196 4.62 -18.18 11.49
CA GLY A 196 6.05 -17.93 11.76
C GLY A 196 6.74 -17.13 10.64
N TYR A 197 5.98 -16.52 9.76
CA TYR A 197 6.46 -15.70 8.65
C TYR A 197 5.78 -14.35 8.63
N GLN A 198 6.44 -13.38 8.04
CA GLN A 198 5.87 -12.06 7.73
C GLN A 198 6.08 -11.71 6.25
N GLU A 199 5.19 -10.93 5.68
CA GLU A 199 5.36 -10.35 4.36
C GLU A 199 6.11 -9.03 4.49
N ALA A 200 7.33 -8.94 3.91
CA ALA A 200 8.08 -7.70 3.86
C ALA A 200 7.47 -6.74 2.81
N SER A 201 7.90 -5.48 2.84
CA SER A 201 7.55 -4.51 1.81
C SER A 201 7.91 -5.01 0.41
N ASN A 202 7.08 -4.72 -0.60
CA ASN A 202 7.40 -4.99 -2.01
C ASN A 202 8.20 -3.86 -2.67
N VAL A 203 8.65 -2.87 -1.89
CA VAL A 203 9.51 -1.77 -2.35
C VAL A 203 10.94 -2.27 -2.58
N GLN A 204 11.50 -1.94 -3.72
CA GLN A 204 12.90 -2.23 -4.04
C GLN A 204 13.75 -0.97 -3.87
N ILE A 205 14.65 -0.95 -2.88
CA ILE A 205 15.44 0.23 -2.49
C ILE A 205 16.23 0.79 -3.68
N ILE A 206 16.86 -0.08 -4.48
CA ILE A 206 17.74 0.35 -5.57
C ILE A 206 16.93 1.06 -6.64
N ASP A 207 15.76 0.53 -7.00
CA ASP A 207 14.89 1.11 -8.01
C ASP A 207 14.37 2.48 -7.55
N GLU A 208 13.88 2.59 -6.31
CA GLU A 208 13.43 3.87 -5.75
C GLU A 208 14.56 4.93 -5.70
N LEU A 209 15.80 4.53 -5.40
CA LEU A 209 16.93 5.46 -5.40
C LEU A 209 17.29 5.93 -6.80
N VAL A 210 17.21 5.05 -7.80
CA VAL A 210 17.42 5.43 -9.21
C VAL A 210 16.35 6.39 -9.67
N ASP A 211 15.08 6.09 -9.36
CA ASP A 211 13.94 6.95 -9.68
C ASP A 211 14.07 8.32 -9.01
N MET A 212 14.49 8.37 -7.74
CA MET A 212 14.76 9.62 -7.02
C MET A 212 15.81 10.49 -7.73
N ILE A 213 16.90 9.88 -8.21
CA ILE A 213 17.94 10.60 -8.95
C ILE A 213 17.39 11.14 -10.28
N LEU A 214 16.59 10.34 -10.99
CA LEU A 214 15.99 10.76 -12.25
C LEU A 214 15.00 11.92 -12.05
N VAL A 215 14.11 11.81 -11.08
CA VAL A 215 13.14 12.86 -10.73
C VAL A 215 13.86 14.16 -10.32
N SER A 216 14.90 14.07 -9.49
CA SER A 216 15.70 15.24 -9.09
C SER A 216 16.33 15.94 -10.29
N ARG A 217 16.90 15.17 -11.24
CA ARG A 217 17.49 15.75 -12.45
C ARG A 217 16.46 16.40 -13.37
N LEU A 218 15.27 15.79 -13.52
CA LEU A 218 14.18 16.36 -14.31
C LEU A 218 13.64 17.64 -13.65
N TYR A 219 13.53 17.65 -12.32
CA TYR A 219 13.15 18.83 -11.57
C TYR A 219 14.13 19.99 -11.80
N GLU A 220 15.44 19.73 -11.67
CA GLU A 220 16.48 20.74 -11.93
C GLU A 220 16.44 21.27 -13.39
N ALA A 221 16.19 20.40 -14.37
CA ALA A 221 16.06 20.79 -15.76
C ALA A 221 14.86 21.70 -16.00
N ASN A 222 13.69 21.36 -15.41
CA ASN A 222 12.48 22.16 -15.49
C ASN A 222 12.66 23.52 -14.80
N MET A 223 13.31 23.57 -13.65
CA MET A 223 13.62 24.82 -12.94
C MET A 223 14.53 25.74 -13.77
N LYS A 224 15.54 25.20 -14.47
CA LYS A 224 16.39 25.97 -15.40
C LYS A 224 15.59 26.52 -16.59
N THR A 225 14.67 25.72 -17.12
CA THR A 225 13.79 26.17 -18.20
C THR A 225 12.87 27.32 -17.75
N LEU A 226 12.30 27.21 -16.55
CA LEU A 226 11.45 28.25 -15.97
C LEU A 226 12.22 29.56 -15.75
N THR A 227 13.44 29.50 -15.20
CA THR A 227 14.29 30.67 -15.00
C THR A 227 14.66 31.34 -16.33
N ALA A 228 15.07 30.57 -17.34
CA ALA A 228 15.38 31.08 -18.65
C ALA A 228 14.15 31.76 -19.33
N ALA A 229 12.98 31.15 -19.20
CA ALA A 229 11.73 31.72 -19.71
C ALA A 229 11.38 33.07 -19.02
N SER A 230 11.57 33.14 -17.69
CA SER A 230 11.35 34.37 -16.91
C SER A 230 12.34 35.48 -17.28
N GLU A 231 13.62 35.17 -17.46
CA GLU A 231 14.64 36.11 -17.91
C GLU A 231 14.35 36.65 -19.32
N THR A 232 13.92 35.77 -20.24
CA THR A 232 13.54 36.15 -21.59
C THR A 232 12.33 37.11 -21.56
N SER A 233 11.31 36.78 -20.76
CA SER A 233 10.12 37.64 -20.60
C SER A 233 10.48 39.02 -20.04
N SER A 234 11.33 39.06 -19.01
CA SER A 234 11.78 40.36 -18.44
C SER A 234 12.62 41.19 -19.41
N SER A 235 13.47 40.53 -20.20
CA SER A 235 14.25 41.20 -21.27
C SER A 235 13.35 41.77 -22.35
N LEU A 236 12.32 41.04 -22.80
CA LEU A 236 11.34 41.52 -23.78
C LEU A 236 10.55 42.71 -23.25
N LEU A 237 10.14 42.69 -21.97
CA LEU A 237 9.47 43.82 -21.34
C LEU A 237 10.38 45.08 -21.28
N SER A 238 11.66 44.91 -20.96
CA SER A 238 12.60 46.03 -20.91
C SER A 238 12.83 46.65 -22.28
N VAL A 239 12.87 45.85 -23.35
CA VAL A 239 12.99 46.36 -24.75
C VAL A 239 11.69 47.01 -25.22
N ALA A 240 10.52 46.55 -24.77
CA ALA A 240 9.24 47.13 -25.17
C ALA A 240 8.91 48.44 -24.44
N MET A 241 9.55 48.70 -23.29
CA MET A 241 9.33 49.91 -22.47
C MET A 241 10.42 51.00 -22.63
N GLY A 242 11.53 50.69 -23.29
CA GLY A 242 12.62 51.65 -23.60
C GLY A 242 12.55 52.16 -24.98
#